data_05cc588a8c0d7b3b6d4d42488175db07
#
_entry.id   05cc588a8c0d7b3b6d4d42488175db07
#
_cell.length_a   1.000
_cell.length_b   1.000
_cell.length_c   1.000
_cell.angle_alpha   90.00
_cell.angle_beta   90.00
_cell.angle_gamma   90.00
#
_symmetry.space_group_name_H-M   'P 1'
#
loop_
_entity.id
_entity.type
_entity.pdbx_description
1 polymer ?
#
loop_
_entity_poly.entity_id
_entity_poly.type
_entity_poly.pdbx_seq_one_letter_code
_entity_poly.pdbx_strand_id
1 'polypeptide(L)'
;MGWDSRFRPADLTPLIEQTHPSLTISQQAELLGLSRRSCYYHPVDLGTAEQLLKRDMDVIDTIYTDYPFYGSRRLRVELVDRYGIDIGRARIRTVMRLLGLEAIYPKPNTSKPGVGSGHTIYPYRLRDVATQYPNHIWGTDITYIRTQDGFVYLVAFMDWYSRYVVSWCLSDTLENGFVVQALREALQFASDCGLPLPDICNSDQGSHFTSQAYIEPLEQAGIAISMDGRGRCLDNIFTERLWRTVKYENVFLNSYQNLEDARQGLEQYFRFYNNQRKHQSLDYRAPTQVYFDVRTDQ
;
A
#
# COMPACT_ATOMS: atom_id res chain seq x y z
N MET A 1 -32.28 -40.83 35.12
CA MET A 1 -32.97 -39.63 35.65
C MET A 1 -32.44 -38.45 34.83
N GLY A 2 -33.23 -37.96 33.86
CA GLY A 2 -32.82 -36.85 33.01
C GLY A 2 -33.01 -35.56 33.78
N TRP A 3 -31.93 -34.77 33.81
CA TRP A 3 -31.95 -33.42 34.35
C TRP A 3 -32.74 -32.51 33.40
N ASP A 4 -33.56 -31.67 34.02
CA ASP A 4 -34.47 -30.73 33.37
C ASP A 4 -33.67 -29.71 32.53
N SER A 5 -33.97 -29.62 31.21
CA SER A 5 -33.32 -28.78 30.21
C SER A 5 -33.47 -27.26 30.46
N ARG A 6 -33.88 -26.85 31.64
CA ARG A 6 -34.15 -25.46 32.03
C ARG A 6 -32.90 -24.68 32.44
N PHE A 7 -31.77 -25.33 32.77
CA PHE A 7 -30.56 -24.64 33.23
C PHE A 7 -29.46 -24.69 32.16
N ARG A 8 -28.93 -23.54 31.82
CA ARG A 8 -27.75 -23.45 30.93
C ARG A 8 -26.47 -23.77 31.70
N PRO A 9 -25.42 -24.31 31.08
CA PRO A 9 -24.13 -24.57 31.74
C PRO A 9 -23.56 -23.36 32.50
N ALA A 10 -23.81 -22.14 32.05
CA ALA A 10 -23.38 -20.90 32.70
C ALA A 10 -24.08 -20.66 34.06
N ASP A 11 -25.30 -21.18 34.24
CA ASP A 11 -26.08 -21.01 35.47
C ASP A 11 -25.67 -22.03 36.55
N LEU A 12 -25.06 -23.16 36.13
CA LEU A 12 -24.62 -24.25 36.99
C LEU A 12 -23.15 -24.16 37.41
N THR A 13 -22.30 -23.49 36.62
CA THR A 13 -20.86 -23.33 36.91
C THR A 13 -20.58 -22.65 38.26
N PRO A 14 -21.35 -21.65 38.74
CA PRO A 14 -21.12 -21.03 40.04
C PRO A 14 -21.39 -21.97 41.25
N LEU A 15 -22.03 -23.11 41.01
CA LEU A 15 -22.29 -24.11 42.06
C LEU A 15 -21.09 -25.04 42.32
N ILE A 16 -20.03 -24.92 41.53
CA ILE A 16 -18.79 -25.68 41.71
C ILE A 16 -17.94 -25.03 42.81
N GLU A 17 -17.74 -25.75 43.88
CA GLU A 17 -16.89 -25.33 44.99
C GLU A 17 -15.45 -25.84 44.80
N GLN A 18 -14.49 -24.93 44.76
CA GLN A 18 -13.07 -25.26 44.59
C GLN A 18 -12.50 -26.12 45.75
N THR A 19 -13.04 -25.94 46.94
CA THR A 19 -12.57 -26.56 48.20
C THR A 19 -13.67 -27.36 48.88
N HIS A 20 -14.48 -28.13 48.11
CA HIS A 20 -15.53 -28.96 48.68
C HIS A 20 -14.92 -30.11 49.50
N PRO A 21 -15.41 -30.37 50.77
CA PRO A 21 -14.77 -31.28 51.70
C PRO A 21 -14.77 -32.76 51.29
N SER A 22 -15.69 -33.19 50.42
CA SER A 22 -15.86 -34.61 50.06
C SER A 22 -15.95 -34.86 48.53
N LEU A 23 -16.05 -33.85 47.69
CA LEU A 23 -16.22 -34.01 46.24
C LEU A 23 -15.12 -33.25 45.49
N THR A 24 -14.47 -33.94 44.59
CA THR A 24 -13.56 -33.30 43.62
C THR A 24 -14.33 -32.48 42.59
N ILE A 25 -13.68 -31.49 41.96
CA ILE A 25 -14.28 -30.68 40.88
C ILE A 25 -14.83 -31.57 39.76
N SER A 26 -14.15 -32.67 39.44
CA SER A 26 -14.62 -33.64 38.42
C SER A 26 -15.91 -34.34 38.82
N GLN A 27 -16.04 -34.72 40.05
CA GLN A 27 -17.26 -35.35 40.57
C GLN A 27 -18.42 -34.36 40.66
N GLN A 28 -18.15 -33.13 41.08
CA GLN A 28 -19.14 -32.06 41.08
C GLN A 28 -19.63 -31.74 39.64
N ALA A 29 -18.70 -31.68 38.67
CA ALA A 29 -19.02 -31.48 37.24
C ALA A 29 -19.92 -32.60 36.72
N GLU A 30 -19.60 -33.86 37.03
CA GLU A 30 -20.41 -35.04 36.65
C GLU A 30 -21.82 -34.98 37.22
N LEU A 31 -21.95 -34.66 38.52
CA LEU A 31 -23.23 -34.50 39.18
C LEU A 31 -24.10 -33.39 38.59
N LEU A 32 -23.50 -32.32 38.14
CA LEU A 32 -24.18 -31.17 37.51
C LEU A 32 -24.35 -31.33 35.98
N GLY A 33 -23.85 -32.41 35.38
CA GLY A 33 -23.89 -32.63 33.94
C GLY A 33 -23.04 -31.65 33.16
N LEU A 34 -21.99 -31.07 33.79
CA LEU A 34 -21.09 -30.11 33.18
C LEU A 34 -19.84 -30.80 32.61
N SER A 35 -19.30 -30.27 31.52
CA SER A 35 -17.96 -30.67 31.09
C SER A 35 -16.91 -30.13 32.06
N ARG A 36 -15.83 -30.89 32.33
CA ARG A 36 -14.74 -30.45 33.20
C ARG A 36 -14.17 -29.09 32.72
N ARG A 37 -14.16 -28.82 31.43
CA ARG A 37 -13.68 -27.56 30.83
C ARG A 37 -14.59 -26.38 31.24
N SER A 38 -15.87 -26.58 31.34
CA SER A 38 -16.84 -25.55 31.76
C SER A 38 -16.62 -25.09 33.20
N CYS A 39 -16.11 -25.96 34.06
CA CYS A 39 -15.84 -25.63 35.46
C CYS A 39 -14.71 -24.64 35.71
N TYR A 40 -13.82 -24.49 34.73
CA TYR A 40 -12.70 -23.53 34.74
C TYR A 40 -12.95 -22.32 33.82
N TYR A 41 -14.15 -22.22 33.27
CA TYR A 41 -14.49 -21.07 32.42
C TYR A 41 -14.89 -19.89 33.31
N HIS A 42 -14.08 -18.87 33.31
CA HIS A 42 -14.43 -17.57 33.88
C HIS A 42 -15.04 -16.70 32.77
N PRO A 43 -16.30 -16.26 32.91
CA PRO A 43 -16.88 -15.31 31.96
C PRO A 43 -16.02 -14.06 31.90
N VAL A 44 -15.65 -13.64 30.72
CA VAL A 44 -15.05 -12.33 30.53
C VAL A 44 -16.10 -11.28 30.91
N ASP A 45 -15.71 -10.28 31.69
CA ASP A 45 -16.58 -9.15 32.00
C ASP A 45 -17.05 -8.49 30.68
N LEU A 46 -18.33 -8.68 30.37
CA LEU A 46 -18.93 -8.19 29.11
C LEU A 46 -18.82 -6.68 28.99
N GLY A 47 -18.89 -5.93 30.10
CA GLY A 47 -18.73 -4.47 30.10
C GLY A 47 -17.36 -4.03 29.62
N THR A 48 -16.29 -4.67 30.12
CA THR A 48 -14.91 -4.39 29.63
C THR A 48 -14.72 -4.84 28.18
N ALA A 49 -15.28 -5.98 27.77
CA ALA A 49 -15.19 -6.47 26.40
C ALA A 49 -15.92 -5.56 25.40
N GLU A 50 -17.10 -5.03 25.76
CA GLU A 50 -17.86 -4.08 24.95
C GLU A 50 -17.14 -2.73 24.83
N GLN A 51 -16.57 -2.22 25.92
CA GLN A 51 -15.79 -0.97 25.92
C GLN A 51 -14.56 -1.09 25.01
N LEU A 52 -13.83 -2.21 25.07
CA LEU A 52 -12.69 -2.47 24.19
C LEU A 52 -13.11 -2.60 22.72
N LEU A 53 -14.26 -3.24 22.46
CA LEU A 53 -14.78 -3.34 21.11
C LEU A 53 -15.17 -1.97 20.55
N LYS A 54 -15.87 -1.16 21.35
CA LYS A 54 -16.27 0.20 20.96
C LYS A 54 -15.04 1.07 20.66
N ARG A 55 -14.03 1.06 21.53
CA ARG A 55 -12.75 1.75 21.28
C ARG A 55 -12.12 1.32 19.96
N ASP A 56 -12.03 0.01 19.70
CA ASP A 56 -11.42 -0.53 18.48
C ASP A 56 -12.23 -0.12 17.26
N MET A 57 -13.57 -0.06 17.35
CA MET A 57 -14.46 0.43 16.28
C MET A 57 -14.23 1.90 15.99
N ASP A 58 -14.22 2.77 17.00
CA ASP A 58 -14.06 4.22 16.86
C ASP A 58 -12.70 4.57 16.22
N VAL A 59 -11.62 3.91 16.66
CA VAL A 59 -10.28 4.15 16.13
C VAL A 59 -10.12 3.62 14.70
N ILE A 60 -10.62 2.42 14.41
CA ILE A 60 -10.56 1.84 13.06
C ILE A 60 -11.39 2.67 12.08
N ASP A 61 -12.57 3.16 12.48
CA ASP A 61 -13.40 4.04 11.66
C ASP A 61 -12.70 5.36 11.34
N THR A 62 -12.04 5.97 12.35
CA THR A 62 -11.24 7.19 12.16
C THR A 62 -10.12 6.97 11.14
N ILE A 63 -9.32 5.90 11.28
CA ILE A 63 -8.23 5.61 10.33
C ILE A 63 -8.79 5.31 8.94
N TYR A 64 -9.91 4.57 8.86
CA TYR A 64 -10.53 4.22 7.59
C TYR A 64 -11.14 5.45 6.88
N THR A 65 -11.67 6.40 7.61
CA THR A 65 -12.16 7.67 7.06
C THR A 65 -11.05 8.44 6.37
N ASP A 66 -9.84 8.48 6.97
CA ASP A 66 -8.68 9.11 6.38
C ASP A 66 -8.11 8.30 5.20
N TYR A 67 -8.13 6.95 5.30
CA TYR A 67 -7.49 6.03 4.37
C TYR A 67 -8.38 4.84 3.99
N PRO A 68 -9.45 5.04 3.20
CA PRO A 68 -10.45 3.99 2.90
C PRO A 68 -9.89 2.82 2.08
N PHE A 69 -8.67 2.95 1.56
CA PHE A 69 -7.91 1.90 0.86
C PHE A 69 -7.04 1.04 1.79
N TYR A 70 -7.05 1.28 3.13
CA TYR A 70 -6.29 0.46 4.07
C TYR A 70 -7.04 -0.83 4.42
N GLY A 71 -6.42 -1.97 4.10
CA GLY A 71 -6.86 -3.27 4.59
C GLY A 71 -6.28 -3.59 5.97
N SER A 72 -6.73 -4.70 6.56
CA SER A 72 -6.39 -5.11 7.94
C SER A 72 -4.89 -5.16 8.28
N ARG A 73 -3.99 -5.25 7.28
CA ARG A 73 -2.54 -5.23 7.51
C ARG A 73 -2.04 -3.82 7.81
N ARG A 74 -2.43 -2.83 6.99
CA ARG A 74 -2.05 -1.42 7.19
C ARG A 74 -2.75 -0.84 8.42
N LEU A 75 -4.04 -1.14 8.61
CA LEU A 75 -4.78 -0.74 9.82
C LEU A 75 -4.08 -1.19 11.10
N ARG A 76 -3.52 -2.42 11.14
CA ARG A 76 -2.77 -2.88 12.31
C ARG A 76 -1.54 -2.02 12.58
N VAL A 77 -0.80 -1.65 11.54
CA VAL A 77 0.39 -0.82 11.68
C VAL A 77 0.03 0.57 12.21
N GLU A 78 -1.00 1.20 11.64
CA GLU A 78 -1.48 2.51 12.10
C GLU A 78 -2.02 2.48 13.54
N LEU A 79 -2.74 1.40 13.91
CA LEU A 79 -3.23 1.22 15.29
C LEU A 79 -2.09 1.18 16.30
N VAL A 80 -1.00 0.49 15.98
CA VAL A 80 0.19 0.44 16.84
C VAL A 80 0.92 1.78 16.84
N ASP A 81 1.22 2.32 15.66
CA ASP A 81 2.08 3.51 15.50
C ASP A 81 1.44 4.79 16.07
N ARG A 82 0.13 5.00 15.84
CA ARG A 82 -0.56 6.24 16.24
C ARG A 82 -1.30 6.16 17.57
N TYR A 83 -1.83 4.97 17.89
CA TYR A 83 -2.72 4.80 19.04
C TYR A 83 -2.19 3.86 20.12
N GLY A 84 -1.04 3.20 19.88
CA GLY A 84 -0.47 2.21 20.81
C GLY A 84 -1.35 0.97 21.00
N ILE A 85 -2.25 0.67 20.04
CA ILE A 85 -3.20 -0.43 20.11
C ILE A 85 -2.67 -1.61 19.32
N ASP A 86 -2.15 -2.65 20.01
CA ASP A 86 -1.73 -3.90 19.36
C ASP A 86 -2.85 -4.96 19.45
N ILE A 87 -3.61 -5.09 18.38
CA ILE A 87 -4.64 -6.13 18.21
C ILE A 87 -4.37 -6.96 16.97
N GLY A 88 -4.71 -8.25 17.06
CA GLY A 88 -4.50 -9.20 15.97
C GLY A 88 -5.36 -8.90 14.74
N ARG A 89 -4.85 -9.25 13.55
CA ARG A 89 -5.55 -9.05 12.26
C ARG A 89 -6.93 -9.71 12.20
N ALA A 90 -7.15 -10.82 12.91
CA ALA A 90 -8.46 -11.47 13.00
C ALA A 90 -9.50 -10.55 13.65
N ARG A 91 -9.13 -9.88 14.75
CA ARG A 91 -9.99 -8.90 15.44
C ARG A 91 -10.26 -7.68 14.55
N ILE A 92 -9.25 -7.13 13.88
CA ILE A 92 -9.43 -6.02 12.93
C ILE A 92 -10.43 -6.38 11.83
N ARG A 93 -10.33 -7.57 11.23
CA ARG A 93 -11.29 -8.04 10.21
C ARG A 93 -12.70 -8.18 10.76
N THR A 94 -12.85 -8.61 12.02
CA THR A 94 -14.14 -8.68 12.68
C THR A 94 -14.74 -7.30 12.86
N VAL A 95 -13.95 -6.33 13.34
CA VAL A 95 -14.38 -4.94 13.50
C VAL A 95 -14.75 -4.31 12.17
N MET A 96 -13.90 -4.45 11.13
CA MET A 96 -14.21 -3.96 9.78
C MET A 96 -15.54 -4.52 9.27
N ARG A 97 -15.82 -5.82 9.50
CA ARG A 97 -17.09 -6.44 9.10
C ARG A 97 -18.27 -5.88 9.87
N LEU A 98 -18.14 -5.65 11.16
CA LEU A 98 -19.19 -5.05 12.00
C LEU A 98 -19.51 -3.62 11.57
N LEU A 99 -18.51 -2.87 11.13
CA LEU A 99 -18.65 -1.50 10.60
C LEU A 99 -19.07 -1.46 9.12
N GLY A 100 -19.12 -2.61 8.42
CA GLY A 100 -19.39 -2.65 6.99
C GLY A 100 -18.23 -2.10 6.14
N LEU A 101 -17.02 -2.05 6.67
CA LEU A 101 -15.85 -1.47 6.01
C LEU A 101 -15.14 -2.52 5.14
N GLU A 102 -14.93 -2.17 3.87
CA GLU A 102 -14.11 -2.94 2.93
C GLU A 102 -13.07 -2.02 2.31
N ALA A 103 -11.79 -2.44 2.31
CA ALA A 103 -10.75 -1.69 1.62
C ALA A 103 -11.11 -1.53 0.13
N ILE A 104 -11.04 -0.32 -0.38
CA ILE A 104 -11.36 -0.02 -1.77
C ILE A 104 -10.32 -0.66 -2.70
N TYR A 105 -10.74 -1.66 -3.49
CA TYR A 105 -9.92 -2.35 -4.49
C TYR A 105 -10.56 -2.32 -5.87
N PRO A 106 -9.74 -2.20 -6.92
CA PRO A 106 -10.19 -2.26 -8.30
C PRO A 106 -10.43 -3.67 -8.82
N LYS A 107 -11.41 -3.78 -9.72
CA LYS A 107 -11.54 -4.96 -10.58
C LYS A 107 -10.52 -4.87 -11.73
N PRO A 108 -9.87 -5.98 -12.18
CA PRO A 108 -8.89 -5.94 -13.26
C PRO A 108 -9.53 -5.57 -14.59
N ASN A 109 -8.88 -4.65 -15.33
CA ASN A 109 -9.22 -4.30 -16.70
C ASN A 109 -8.00 -4.52 -17.60
N THR A 110 -8.20 -5.11 -18.77
CA THR A 110 -7.12 -5.48 -19.70
C THR A 110 -7.25 -4.67 -20.99
N SER A 111 -6.31 -3.74 -21.25
CA SER A 111 -6.19 -2.97 -22.50
C SER A 111 -5.08 -3.55 -23.40
N LYS A 112 -5.25 -3.54 -24.72
CA LYS A 112 -4.27 -4.02 -25.72
C LYS A 112 -3.48 -2.85 -26.34
N PRO A 113 -2.14 -2.96 -26.56
CA PRO A 113 -1.31 -1.90 -27.12
C PRO A 113 -1.35 -1.84 -28.66
N GLY A 114 -1.06 -0.64 -29.21
CA GLY A 114 -0.93 -0.36 -30.65
C GLY A 114 0.51 -0.54 -31.19
N VAL A 115 0.68 -0.61 -32.51
CA VAL A 115 1.95 -0.86 -33.23
C VAL A 115 2.51 0.47 -33.77
N GLY A 116 3.81 0.79 -33.51
CA GLY A 116 4.44 2.03 -33.97
C GLY A 116 5.91 1.89 -34.42
N SER A 117 6.42 2.87 -35.14
CA SER A 117 7.53 2.94 -36.11
C SER A 117 8.87 3.50 -35.59
N GLY A 118 9.99 2.97 -36.12
CA GLY A 118 11.23 3.69 -36.50
C GLY A 118 12.06 4.45 -35.47
N HIS A 119 12.10 4.05 -34.16
CA HIS A 119 12.94 4.70 -33.15
C HIS A 119 14.05 3.77 -32.65
N THR A 120 15.17 4.34 -32.16
CA THR A 120 16.24 3.56 -31.53
C THR A 120 15.73 2.87 -30.27
N ILE A 121 15.72 1.53 -30.28
CA ILE A 121 15.30 0.72 -29.14
C ILE A 121 16.55 0.26 -28.40
N TYR A 122 16.62 0.54 -27.12
CA TYR A 122 17.68 0.07 -26.24
C TYR A 122 17.36 -1.33 -25.70
N PRO A 123 18.41 -2.16 -25.44
CA PRO A 123 18.20 -3.50 -24.95
C PRO A 123 17.66 -3.49 -23.51
N TYR A 124 16.81 -4.48 -23.19
CA TYR A 124 16.37 -4.69 -21.82
C TYR A 124 17.54 -5.22 -20.96
N ARG A 125 17.91 -4.47 -19.93
CA ARG A 125 19.08 -4.72 -19.08
C ARG A 125 18.74 -5.32 -17.72
N LEU A 126 17.45 -5.49 -17.39
CA LEU A 126 16.98 -5.82 -16.04
C LEU A 126 16.58 -7.30 -15.85
N ARG A 127 16.95 -8.18 -16.79
CA ARG A 127 16.69 -9.61 -16.63
C ARG A 127 17.47 -10.13 -15.43
N ASP A 128 16.75 -10.67 -14.46
CA ASP A 128 17.31 -11.25 -13.23
C ASP A 128 18.10 -10.24 -12.35
N VAL A 129 17.90 -8.94 -12.56
CA VAL A 129 18.52 -7.88 -11.76
C VAL A 129 17.58 -7.53 -10.61
N ALA A 130 18.03 -7.81 -9.37
CA ALA A 130 17.39 -7.31 -8.17
C ALA A 130 17.91 -5.91 -7.83
N THR A 131 17.02 -5.00 -7.41
CA THR A 131 17.44 -3.68 -6.91
C THR A 131 18.20 -3.83 -5.59
N GLN A 132 19.36 -3.17 -5.46
CA GLN A 132 20.26 -3.36 -4.33
C GLN A 132 20.34 -2.13 -3.40
N TYR A 133 20.18 -0.94 -3.91
CA TYR A 133 20.31 0.34 -3.21
C TYR A 133 19.46 1.43 -3.90
N PRO A 134 19.18 2.54 -3.21
CA PRO A 134 18.51 3.69 -3.81
C PRO A 134 19.30 4.23 -5.01
N ASN A 135 18.58 4.62 -6.06
CA ASN A 135 19.14 5.06 -7.35
C ASN A 135 19.92 3.98 -8.11
N HIS A 136 19.75 2.70 -7.80
CA HIS A 136 20.22 1.64 -8.69
C HIS A 136 19.40 1.64 -9.99
N ILE A 137 18.07 1.61 -9.89
CA ILE A 137 17.19 1.58 -11.05
C ILE A 137 16.03 2.56 -10.85
N TRP A 138 15.90 3.51 -11.79
CA TRP A 138 14.66 4.27 -11.92
C TRP A 138 13.75 3.66 -12.97
N GLY A 139 12.46 3.58 -12.66
CA GLY A 139 11.44 3.22 -13.64
C GLY A 139 10.57 4.42 -13.96
N THR A 140 10.19 4.53 -15.22
CA THR A 140 9.26 5.55 -15.70
C THR A 140 8.22 4.95 -16.64
N ASP A 141 7.06 5.55 -16.66
CA ASP A 141 5.94 5.21 -17.55
C ASP A 141 4.96 6.38 -17.57
N ILE A 142 4.05 6.38 -18.55
CA ILE A 142 2.98 7.35 -18.69
C ILE A 142 1.65 6.67 -18.40
N THR A 143 0.81 7.33 -17.59
CA THR A 143 -0.58 6.92 -17.43
C THR A 143 -1.53 8.07 -17.73
N TYR A 144 -2.78 7.78 -18.04
CA TYR A 144 -3.82 8.78 -18.18
C TYR A 144 -4.73 8.79 -16.96
N ILE A 145 -5.18 9.98 -16.60
CA ILE A 145 -6.12 10.26 -15.53
C ILE A 145 -7.35 10.91 -16.16
N ARG A 146 -8.52 10.39 -15.84
CA ARG A 146 -9.78 10.99 -16.28
C ARG A 146 -10.15 12.14 -15.34
N THR A 147 -10.41 13.29 -15.92
CA THR A 147 -11.03 14.45 -15.29
C THR A 147 -12.42 14.68 -15.87
N GLN A 148 -13.17 15.65 -15.36
CA GLN A 148 -14.47 16.01 -15.96
C GLN A 148 -14.28 16.69 -17.32
N ASP A 149 -13.21 17.46 -17.49
CA ASP A 149 -12.89 18.15 -18.74
C ASP A 149 -12.23 17.23 -19.80
N GLY A 150 -11.91 15.94 -19.45
CA GLY A 150 -11.29 15.00 -20.39
C GLY A 150 -10.22 14.15 -19.75
N PHE A 151 -9.11 13.95 -20.46
CA PHE A 151 -7.98 13.18 -19.96
C PHE A 151 -6.76 14.06 -19.78
N VAL A 152 -6.01 13.82 -18.70
CA VAL A 152 -4.68 14.37 -18.47
C VAL A 152 -3.68 13.20 -18.37
N TYR A 153 -2.45 13.47 -18.76
CA TYR A 153 -1.36 12.48 -18.79
C TYR A 153 -0.41 12.73 -17.63
N LEU A 154 -0.07 11.68 -16.93
CA LEU A 154 0.83 11.70 -15.80
C LEU A 154 2.05 10.83 -16.12
N VAL A 155 3.24 11.40 -16.06
CA VAL A 155 4.51 10.67 -16.03
C VAL A 155 5.11 10.74 -14.63
N ALA A 156 5.81 9.71 -14.21
CA ALA A 156 6.59 9.72 -12.97
C ALA A 156 7.89 8.92 -13.13
N PHE A 157 8.92 9.37 -12.42
CA PHE A 157 10.16 8.64 -12.21
C PHE A 157 10.18 8.10 -10.79
N MET A 158 10.34 6.80 -10.65
CA MET A 158 10.31 6.12 -9.37
C MET A 158 11.57 5.29 -9.17
N ASP A 159 12.23 5.45 -8.03
CA ASP A 159 13.29 4.54 -7.60
C ASP A 159 12.68 3.18 -7.23
N TRP A 160 13.15 2.13 -7.87
CA TRP A 160 12.62 0.80 -7.68
C TRP A 160 13.03 0.15 -6.35
N TYR A 161 14.12 0.59 -5.73
CA TYR A 161 14.54 0.08 -4.44
C TYR A 161 13.64 0.58 -3.31
N SER A 162 13.54 1.89 -3.18
CA SER A 162 12.81 2.57 -2.10
C SER A 162 11.32 2.79 -2.41
N ARG A 163 10.90 2.66 -3.66
CA ARG A 163 9.57 3.08 -4.16
C ARG A 163 9.34 4.58 -4.12
N TYR A 164 10.37 5.37 -3.88
CA TYR A 164 10.30 6.83 -3.84
C TYR A 164 10.00 7.40 -5.22
N VAL A 165 8.98 8.24 -5.32
CA VAL A 165 8.68 9.00 -6.54
C VAL A 165 9.59 10.22 -6.57
N VAL A 166 10.61 10.18 -7.44
CA VAL A 166 11.67 11.19 -7.54
C VAL A 166 11.15 12.46 -8.19
N SER A 167 10.38 12.30 -9.26
CA SER A 167 9.69 13.40 -9.94
C SER A 167 8.41 12.91 -10.61
N TRP A 168 7.54 13.84 -10.96
CA TRP A 168 6.34 13.59 -11.74
C TRP A 168 5.88 14.85 -12.46
N CYS A 169 5.21 14.70 -13.58
CA CYS A 169 4.67 15.82 -14.35
C CYS A 169 3.30 15.48 -14.93
N LEU A 170 2.42 16.48 -15.01
CA LEU A 170 1.11 16.40 -15.65
C LEU A 170 1.06 17.25 -16.92
N SER A 171 0.35 16.73 -17.92
CA SER A 171 0.05 17.46 -19.15
C SER A 171 -1.37 17.16 -19.63
N ASP A 172 -2.01 18.09 -20.26
CA ASP A 172 -3.27 17.92 -21.01
C ASP A 172 -3.03 17.39 -22.43
N THR A 173 -1.78 17.44 -22.90
CA THR A 173 -1.36 16.92 -24.22
C THR A 173 -0.34 15.77 -24.06
N LEU A 174 -0.33 14.86 -25.04
CA LEU A 174 0.62 13.74 -25.09
C LEU A 174 1.87 14.13 -25.90
N GLU A 175 2.42 15.32 -25.67
CA GLU A 175 3.67 15.79 -26.27
C GLU A 175 4.88 15.40 -25.42
N ASN A 176 6.08 15.32 -26.03
CA ASN A 176 7.29 14.91 -25.31
C ASN A 176 7.72 15.86 -24.18
N GLY A 177 7.29 17.12 -24.22
CA GLY A 177 7.76 18.19 -23.33
C GLY A 177 7.64 17.83 -21.84
N PHE A 178 6.50 17.29 -21.40
CA PHE A 178 6.26 16.97 -20.00
C PHE A 178 7.11 15.78 -19.50
N VAL A 179 7.45 14.82 -20.38
CA VAL A 179 8.31 13.68 -20.03
C VAL A 179 9.76 14.16 -19.84
N VAL A 180 10.23 15.01 -20.75
CA VAL A 180 11.58 15.59 -20.67
C VAL A 180 11.71 16.52 -19.47
N GLN A 181 10.65 17.28 -19.14
CA GLN A 181 10.59 18.11 -17.94
C GLN A 181 10.71 17.24 -16.68
N ALA A 182 9.91 16.19 -16.56
CA ALA A 182 9.97 15.29 -15.41
C ALA A 182 11.35 14.63 -15.26
N LEU A 183 12.00 14.23 -16.37
CA LEU A 183 13.36 13.70 -16.35
C LEU A 183 14.35 14.74 -15.80
N ARG A 184 14.31 15.96 -16.31
CA ARG A 184 15.22 17.04 -15.85
C ARG A 184 15.03 17.35 -14.37
N GLU A 185 13.78 17.40 -13.92
CA GLU A 185 13.44 17.60 -12.50
C GLU A 185 13.95 16.44 -11.63
N ALA A 186 13.87 15.19 -12.11
CA ALA A 186 14.42 14.03 -11.41
C ALA A 186 15.94 14.10 -11.27
N LEU A 187 16.65 14.42 -12.35
CA LEU A 187 18.11 14.56 -12.34
C LEU A 187 18.55 15.72 -11.44
N GLN A 188 17.85 16.85 -11.51
CA GLN A 188 18.13 18.02 -10.68
C GLN A 188 17.89 17.71 -9.19
N PHE A 189 16.77 17.04 -8.85
CA PHE A 189 16.47 16.63 -7.48
C PHE A 189 17.59 15.76 -6.89
N ALA A 190 18.08 14.75 -7.64
CA ALA A 190 19.16 13.90 -7.16
C ALA A 190 20.44 14.73 -6.92
N SER A 191 20.76 15.66 -7.82
CA SER A 191 21.90 16.59 -7.68
C SER A 191 21.76 17.49 -6.46
N ASP A 192 20.60 18.14 -6.29
CA ASP A 192 20.33 19.06 -5.16
C ASP A 192 20.37 18.36 -3.81
N CYS A 193 19.97 17.10 -3.78
CA CYS A 193 20.07 16.26 -2.59
C CYS A 193 21.48 15.69 -2.36
N GLY A 194 22.43 15.89 -3.29
CA GLY A 194 23.77 15.29 -3.25
C GLY A 194 23.72 13.76 -3.31
N LEU A 195 22.73 13.21 -4.02
CA LEU A 195 22.57 11.77 -4.24
C LEU A 195 23.20 11.37 -5.57
N PRO A 196 23.69 10.11 -5.69
CA PRO A 196 24.13 9.60 -6.98
C PRO A 196 22.96 9.59 -7.97
N LEU A 197 23.27 9.80 -9.25
CA LEU A 197 22.31 9.57 -10.34
C LEU A 197 22.04 8.06 -10.47
N PRO A 198 20.92 7.65 -11.10
CA PRO A 198 20.63 6.23 -11.24
C PRO A 198 21.61 5.53 -12.18
N ASP A 199 21.94 4.28 -11.89
CA ASP A 199 22.76 3.49 -12.81
C ASP A 199 21.98 3.13 -14.07
N ILE A 200 20.68 2.83 -13.93
CA ILE A 200 19.79 2.42 -15.03
C ILE A 200 18.48 3.19 -14.95
N CYS A 201 18.04 3.71 -16.10
CA CYS A 201 16.70 4.24 -16.30
C CYS A 201 15.91 3.31 -17.22
N ASN A 202 14.80 2.75 -16.73
CA ASN A 202 13.94 1.80 -17.44
C ASN A 202 12.62 2.45 -17.86
N SER A 203 12.23 2.24 -19.12
CA SER A 203 10.96 2.69 -19.68
C SER A 203 10.38 1.66 -20.64
N ASP A 204 9.18 1.90 -21.15
CA ASP A 204 8.66 1.18 -22.29
C ASP A 204 9.31 1.67 -23.62
N GLN A 205 8.90 1.07 -24.75
CA GLN A 205 9.36 1.45 -26.09
C GLN A 205 8.45 2.52 -26.74
N GLY A 206 7.76 3.32 -25.94
CA GLY A 206 6.90 4.40 -26.42
C GLY A 206 7.68 5.50 -27.13
N SER A 207 7.02 6.22 -28.06
CA SER A 207 7.65 7.31 -28.83
C SER A 207 8.24 8.41 -27.96
N HIS A 208 7.72 8.62 -26.76
CA HIS A 208 8.22 9.58 -25.78
C HIS A 208 9.60 9.21 -25.27
N PHE A 209 9.80 7.94 -24.94
CA PHE A 209 11.02 7.40 -24.34
C PHE A 209 12.09 7.03 -25.37
N THR A 210 11.71 6.96 -26.66
CA THR A 210 12.65 6.76 -27.79
C THR A 210 13.03 8.06 -28.49
N SER A 211 12.55 9.21 -28.02
CA SER A 211 12.87 10.51 -28.57
C SER A 211 14.27 10.97 -28.17
N GLN A 212 14.97 11.66 -29.09
CA GLN A 212 16.31 12.21 -28.83
C GLN A 212 16.33 13.14 -27.60
N ALA A 213 15.28 13.94 -27.41
CA ALA A 213 15.16 14.86 -26.28
C ALA A 213 15.09 14.17 -24.91
N TYR A 214 14.63 12.91 -24.88
CA TYR A 214 14.63 12.09 -23.67
C TYR A 214 15.93 11.30 -23.48
N ILE A 215 16.50 10.77 -24.58
CA ILE A 215 17.68 9.92 -24.55
C ILE A 215 18.95 10.72 -24.24
N GLU A 216 19.13 11.87 -24.90
CA GLU A 216 20.35 12.67 -24.78
C GLU A 216 20.71 13.08 -23.35
N PRO A 217 19.79 13.56 -22.48
CA PRO A 217 20.12 13.86 -21.09
C PRO A 217 20.58 12.65 -20.30
N LEU A 218 20.03 11.46 -20.57
CA LEU A 218 20.43 10.21 -19.90
C LEU A 218 21.84 9.79 -20.31
N GLU A 219 22.16 9.85 -21.60
CA GLU A 219 23.49 9.54 -22.13
C GLU A 219 24.56 10.52 -21.62
N GLN A 220 24.25 11.84 -21.63
CA GLN A 220 25.13 12.86 -21.09
C GLN A 220 25.41 12.68 -19.59
N ALA A 221 24.44 12.16 -18.85
CA ALA A 221 24.57 11.83 -17.42
C ALA A 221 25.25 10.48 -17.17
N GLY A 222 25.59 9.71 -18.22
CA GLY A 222 26.19 8.38 -18.09
C GLY A 222 25.22 7.30 -17.59
N ILE A 223 23.91 7.54 -17.66
CA ILE A 223 22.87 6.62 -17.18
C ILE A 223 22.59 5.57 -18.25
N ALA A 224 22.64 4.29 -17.88
CA ALA A 224 22.32 3.21 -18.79
C ALA A 224 20.82 3.16 -19.08
N ILE A 225 20.45 3.16 -20.37
CA ILE A 225 19.06 3.10 -20.81
C ILE A 225 18.65 1.64 -20.97
N SER A 226 17.51 1.29 -20.40
CA SER A 226 16.85 -0.01 -20.53
C SER A 226 15.42 0.17 -21.03
N MET A 227 14.99 -0.66 -21.97
CA MET A 227 13.62 -0.61 -22.50
C MET A 227 12.96 -1.98 -22.42
N ASP A 228 11.74 -2.00 -21.93
CA ASP A 228 10.95 -3.23 -21.78
C ASP A 228 10.72 -3.91 -23.14
N GLY A 229 10.76 -5.24 -23.15
CA GLY A 229 10.45 -6.02 -24.35
C GLY A 229 8.95 -5.98 -24.68
N ARG A 230 8.59 -5.97 -25.96
CA ARG A 230 7.19 -6.00 -26.41
C ARG A 230 6.45 -7.19 -25.79
N GLY A 231 5.34 -6.92 -25.10
CA GLY A 231 4.44 -7.94 -24.53
C GLY A 231 4.87 -8.55 -23.20
N ARG A 232 5.85 -7.99 -22.51
CA ARG A 232 6.31 -8.46 -21.19
C ARG A 232 5.84 -7.53 -20.10
N CYS A 233 4.63 -7.77 -19.58
CA CYS A 233 4.01 -7.00 -18.48
C CYS A 233 4.80 -7.05 -17.15
N LEU A 234 5.79 -7.93 -17.02
CA LEU A 234 6.54 -8.07 -15.76
C LEU A 234 7.74 -7.14 -15.66
N ASP A 235 8.16 -6.54 -16.78
CA ASP A 235 9.40 -5.79 -16.87
C ASP A 235 9.30 -4.40 -16.20
N ASN A 236 8.08 -3.83 -16.02
CA ASN A 236 7.83 -2.55 -15.33
C ASN A 236 6.80 -2.65 -14.20
N ILE A 237 6.77 -3.78 -13.50
CA ILE A 237 5.76 -4.09 -12.47
C ILE A 237 5.67 -3.06 -11.35
N PHE A 238 6.77 -2.35 -11.04
CA PHE A 238 6.80 -1.36 -9.96
C PHE A 238 6.07 -0.09 -10.35
N THR A 239 6.26 0.38 -11.59
CA THR A 239 5.57 1.56 -12.12
C THR A 239 4.09 1.27 -12.38
N GLU A 240 3.77 0.08 -12.90
CA GLU A 240 2.37 -0.36 -13.02
C GLU A 240 1.65 -0.40 -11.65
N ARG A 241 2.33 -0.86 -10.61
CA ARG A 241 1.81 -0.83 -9.24
C ARG A 241 1.66 0.58 -8.70
N LEU A 242 2.56 1.51 -9.06
CA LEU A 242 2.41 2.92 -8.74
C LEU A 242 1.12 3.47 -9.35
N TRP A 243 0.88 3.24 -10.65
CA TRP A 243 -0.34 3.71 -11.32
C TRP A 243 -1.61 3.16 -10.69
N ARG A 244 -1.61 1.87 -10.39
CA ARG A 244 -2.72 1.28 -9.66
C ARG A 244 -2.92 1.99 -8.34
N THR A 245 -1.88 2.21 -7.57
CA THR A 245 -1.92 2.86 -6.26
C THR A 245 -2.44 4.30 -6.38
N VAL A 246 -1.88 5.12 -7.28
CA VAL A 246 -2.32 6.50 -7.55
C VAL A 246 -3.80 6.56 -7.92
N LYS A 247 -4.24 5.72 -8.88
CA LYS A 247 -5.62 5.73 -9.34
C LYS A 247 -6.61 5.38 -8.24
N TYR A 248 -6.30 4.41 -7.41
CA TYR A 248 -7.26 3.89 -6.44
C TYR A 248 -7.20 4.56 -5.08
N GLU A 249 -6.05 5.06 -4.72
CA GLU A 249 -5.88 5.74 -3.44
C GLU A 249 -6.14 7.26 -3.55
N ASN A 250 -6.20 7.81 -4.76
CA ASN A 250 -6.37 9.24 -4.99
C ASN A 250 -7.37 9.56 -6.11
N VAL A 251 -7.07 9.22 -7.37
CA VAL A 251 -7.84 9.71 -8.53
C VAL A 251 -9.32 9.34 -8.45
N PHE A 252 -9.64 8.07 -8.13
CA PHE A 252 -11.04 7.62 -8.07
C PHE A 252 -11.80 8.11 -6.84
N LEU A 253 -11.09 8.63 -5.86
CA LEU A 253 -11.71 9.20 -4.66
C LEU A 253 -12.05 10.70 -4.84
N ASN A 254 -11.31 11.41 -5.70
CA ASN A 254 -11.37 12.87 -5.78
C ASN A 254 -12.17 13.42 -6.98
N SER A 255 -12.44 12.61 -8.02
CA SER A 255 -13.22 13.04 -9.20
C SER A 255 -12.82 14.42 -9.77
N TYR A 256 -11.53 14.58 -10.09
CA TYR A 256 -10.95 15.85 -10.52
C TYR A 256 -11.71 16.55 -11.65
N GLN A 257 -11.86 17.86 -11.55
CA GLN A 257 -12.55 18.69 -12.54
C GLN A 257 -11.69 18.88 -13.79
N ASN A 258 -10.46 19.35 -13.61
CA ASN A 258 -9.54 19.76 -14.67
C ASN A 258 -8.09 19.44 -14.32
N LEU A 259 -7.14 19.89 -15.19
CA LEU A 259 -5.69 19.69 -15.01
C LEU A 259 -5.17 20.29 -13.70
N GLU A 260 -5.60 21.50 -13.35
CA GLU A 260 -5.08 22.21 -12.17
C GLU A 260 -5.55 21.55 -10.87
N ASP A 261 -6.82 21.15 -10.82
CA ASP A 261 -7.39 20.41 -9.69
C ASP A 261 -6.68 19.04 -9.53
N ALA A 262 -6.45 18.34 -10.63
CA ALA A 262 -5.67 17.10 -10.62
C ALA A 262 -4.22 17.32 -10.15
N ARG A 263 -3.58 18.44 -10.53
CA ARG A 263 -2.22 18.79 -10.12
C ARG A 263 -2.13 18.99 -8.61
N GLN A 264 -3.03 19.78 -8.04
CA GLN A 264 -3.06 20.05 -6.60
C GLN A 264 -3.32 18.78 -5.79
N GLY A 265 -4.27 17.97 -6.22
CA GLY A 265 -4.59 16.71 -5.53
C GLY A 265 -3.47 15.68 -5.64
N LEU A 266 -2.80 15.57 -6.79
CA LEU A 266 -1.66 14.68 -6.95
C LEU A 266 -0.41 15.16 -6.20
N GLU A 267 -0.19 16.45 -6.09
CA GLU A 267 0.90 17.01 -5.29
C GLU A 267 0.76 16.60 -3.83
N GLN A 268 -0.44 16.77 -3.26
CA GLN A 268 -0.74 16.33 -1.89
C GLN A 268 -0.58 14.82 -1.75
N TYR A 269 -1.05 14.07 -2.75
CA TYR A 269 -0.96 12.61 -2.74
C TYR A 269 0.48 12.12 -2.82
N PHE A 270 1.34 12.65 -3.70
CA PHE A 270 2.73 12.21 -3.79
C PHE A 270 3.55 12.62 -2.57
N ARG A 271 3.23 13.74 -1.91
CA ARG A 271 3.78 14.06 -0.58
C ARG A 271 3.40 13.02 0.45
N PHE A 272 2.13 12.62 0.51
CA PHE A 272 1.68 11.54 1.37
C PHE A 272 2.35 10.20 1.00
N TYR A 273 2.36 9.86 -0.29
CA TYR A 273 2.94 8.62 -0.80
C TYR A 273 4.40 8.45 -0.39
N ASN A 274 5.21 9.48 -0.60
CA ASN A 274 6.64 9.43 -0.29
C ASN A 274 6.92 9.45 1.21
N ASN A 275 6.19 10.26 2.00
CA ASN A 275 6.59 10.54 3.38
C ASN A 275 5.80 9.75 4.44
N GLN A 276 4.60 9.27 4.12
CA GLN A 276 3.70 8.69 5.12
C GLN A 276 3.16 7.32 4.74
N ARG A 277 3.00 7.04 3.43
CA ARG A 277 2.40 5.79 2.97
C ARG A 277 3.28 4.59 3.30
N LYS A 278 2.76 3.69 4.12
CA LYS A 278 3.46 2.46 4.53
C LYS A 278 3.45 1.40 3.42
N HIS A 279 4.63 0.88 3.08
CA HIS A 279 4.81 -0.16 2.07
C HIS A 279 5.17 -1.50 2.71
N GLN A 280 4.38 -2.55 2.45
CA GLN A 280 4.65 -3.88 2.99
C GLN A 280 6.01 -4.43 2.52
N SER A 281 6.40 -4.13 1.26
CA SER A 281 7.69 -4.56 0.71
C SER A 281 8.90 -3.79 1.26
N LEU A 282 8.67 -2.77 2.05
CA LEU A 282 9.68 -1.96 2.74
C LEU A 282 9.57 -2.12 4.27
N ASP A 283 9.08 -3.25 4.74
CA ASP A 283 8.83 -3.51 6.16
C ASP A 283 7.98 -2.44 6.84
N TYR A 284 6.94 -1.99 6.11
CA TYR A 284 6.03 -0.93 6.50
C TYR A 284 6.68 0.44 6.73
N ARG A 285 7.88 0.68 6.19
CA ARG A 285 8.48 2.01 6.13
C ARG A 285 7.87 2.82 4.98
N ALA A 286 7.93 4.15 5.11
CA ALA A 286 7.61 5.07 4.02
C ALA A 286 8.79 5.13 3.01
N PRO A 287 8.54 5.41 1.72
CA PRO A 287 9.59 5.52 0.71
C PRO A 287 10.75 6.45 1.09
N THR A 288 10.45 7.62 1.63
CA THR A 288 11.47 8.59 2.10
C THR A 288 12.44 7.98 3.12
N GLN A 289 11.94 7.18 4.05
CA GLN A 289 12.76 6.55 5.09
C GLN A 289 13.79 5.57 4.50
N VAL A 290 13.44 4.94 3.36
CA VAL A 290 14.34 3.99 2.69
C VAL A 290 15.25 4.70 1.69
N TYR A 291 14.75 5.73 1.01
CA TYR A 291 15.49 6.45 -0.02
C TYR A 291 16.67 7.26 0.55
N PHE A 292 16.50 7.83 1.74
CA PHE A 292 17.51 8.65 2.41
C PHE A 292 18.31 7.93 3.51
N ASP A 293 17.95 6.68 3.87
CA ASP A 293 18.55 5.93 4.99
C ASP A 293 20.02 5.51 4.72
N VAL A 294 20.45 5.46 3.46
CA VAL A 294 21.80 5.02 3.04
C VAL A 294 22.92 6.01 3.43
N ARG A 295 22.58 7.16 4.00
CA ARG A 295 23.60 8.17 4.40
C ARG A 295 24.33 7.88 5.72
N THR A 296 23.96 6.85 6.47
CA THR A 296 24.50 6.61 7.81
C THR A 296 25.60 5.56 7.91
N ASP A 297 25.93 4.87 6.80
CA ASP A 297 26.90 3.75 6.82
C ASP A 297 28.10 3.93 5.86
N GLN A 298 28.56 5.19 5.63
CA GLN A 298 29.85 5.44 4.96
C GLN A 298 30.76 6.32 5.81
#